data_9169fdcb537aec376e272354a831f0de
#
_entry.id   9169fdcb537aec376e272354a831f0de
#
_cell.length_a   1.000
_cell.length_b   1.000
_cell.length_c   1.000
_cell.angle_alpha   90.00
_cell.angle_beta   90.00
_cell.angle_gamma   90.00
#
_symmetry.space_group_name_H-M   'P 1'
#
loop_
_entity.id
_entity.type
_entity.pdbx_description
1 polymer ?
#
loop_
_entity_poly.entity_id
_entity_poly.type
_entity_poly.pdbx_seq_one_letter_code
_entity_poly.pdbx_strand_id
1 'polypeptide(L)'
;MHHRSTVFILAVDLFVLAYASFALAALFSVDLGLTGSVVFAVVFGRLWTGYRARRTWAYWPAVVVMGLTFLFFMALSFLYLYNGLRGDFMGVLLAFLMIWAAFGTGRRVRVHLLPTYQAAYAEKPMDLEAGLEPGEMLAACPHCLAVLAIRPEALSGEDRCPHCDGALVSPDMVARHDEEA
;
A
#
# COMPACT_ATOMS: atom_id res chain seq x y z
N MET A 1 2.28 1.63 11.72
CA MET A 1 3.61 2.21 11.36
C MET A 1 3.76 2.55 9.87
N HIS A 2 3.17 1.82 8.94
CA HIS A 2 3.35 2.04 7.49
C HIS A 2 2.90 3.39 6.93
N HIS A 3 1.82 3.99 7.43
CA HIS A 3 1.30 5.26 6.89
C HIS A 3 2.29 6.42 7.00
N ARG A 4 2.97 6.60 8.15
CA ARG A 4 3.97 7.67 8.34
C ARG A 4 5.15 7.55 7.36
N SER A 5 5.63 6.33 7.14
CA SER A 5 6.68 6.06 6.18
C SER A 5 6.24 6.41 4.75
N THR A 6 5.01 6.03 4.38
CA THR A 6 4.46 6.33 3.05
C THR A 6 4.27 7.83 2.83
N VAL A 7 3.81 8.58 3.84
CA VAL A 7 3.67 10.05 3.79
C VAL A 7 5.01 10.73 3.53
N PHE A 8 6.08 10.28 4.20
CA PHE A 8 7.43 10.81 3.97
C PHE A 8 7.92 10.53 2.55
N ILE A 9 7.73 9.29 2.09
CA ILE A 9 8.17 8.89 0.75
C ILE A 9 7.38 9.64 -0.33
N LEU A 10 6.07 9.83 -0.16
CA LEU A 10 5.28 10.65 -1.06
C LEU A 10 5.84 12.08 -1.18
N ALA A 11 6.32 12.68 -0.08
CA ALA A 11 6.99 13.98 -0.14
C ALA A 11 8.25 13.95 -0.99
N VAL A 12 9.06 12.89 -0.87
CA VAL A 12 10.26 12.68 -1.70
C VAL A 12 9.87 12.50 -3.18
N ASP A 13 8.86 11.67 -3.47
CA ASP A 13 8.37 11.43 -4.83
C ASP A 13 7.87 12.74 -5.49
N LEU A 14 7.12 13.56 -4.74
CA LEU A 14 6.66 14.87 -5.20
C LEU A 14 7.84 15.82 -5.52
N PHE A 15 8.87 15.82 -4.65
CA PHE A 15 10.07 16.61 -4.89
C PHE A 15 10.83 16.15 -6.12
N VAL A 16 11.00 14.84 -6.30
CA VAL A 16 11.66 14.25 -7.48
C VAL A 16 10.90 14.62 -8.76
N LEU A 17 9.57 14.50 -8.77
CA LEU A 17 8.77 14.88 -9.94
C LEU A 17 8.80 16.38 -10.21
N ALA A 18 8.80 17.24 -9.18
CA ALA A 18 8.98 18.66 -9.35
C ALA A 18 10.32 18.96 -10.04
N TYR A 19 11.41 18.42 -9.49
CA TYR A 19 12.74 18.58 -10.07
C TYR A 19 12.81 18.09 -11.51
N ALA A 20 12.27 16.89 -11.79
CA ALA A 20 12.21 16.34 -13.14
C ALA A 20 11.43 17.23 -14.11
N SER A 21 10.31 17.81 -13.65
CA SER A 21 9.49 18.73 -14.46
C SER A 21 10.25 20.01 -14.80
N PHE A 22 10.98 20.59 -13.84
CA PHE A 22 11.82 21.77 -14.10
C PHE A 22 12.98 21.45 -15.02
N ALA A 23 13.66 20.32 -14.83
CA ALA A 23 14.75 19.88 -15.70
C ALA A 23 14.27 19.65 -17.14
N LEU A 24 13.10 19.03 -17.30
CA LEU A 24 12.49 18.79 -18.61
C LEU A 24 12.08 20.12 -19.28
N ALA A 25 11.46 21.03 -18.54
CA ALA A 25 11.09 22.35 -19.03
C ALA A 25 12.32 23.14 -19.52
N ALA A 26 13.41 23.09 -18.75
CA ALA A 26 14.69 23.73 -19.16
C ALA A 26 15.25 23.11 -20.44
N LEU A 27 15.13 21.78 -20.61
CA LEU A 27 15.57 21.10 -21.84
C LEU A 27 14.82 21.61 -23.10
N PHE A 28 13.52 21.93 -22.95
CA PHE A 28 12.70 22.48 -24.03
C PHE A 28 12.67 24.01 -24.04
N SER A 29 13.57 24.69 -23.31
CA SER A 29 13.63 26.15 -23.19
C SER A 29 12.31 26.77 -22.69
N VAL A 30 11.53 26.03 -21.92
CA VAL A 30 10.30 26.53 -21.30
C VAL A 30 10.67 27.09 -19.92
N ASP A 31 10.49 28.38 -19.73
CA ASP A 31 10.70 29.04 -18.45
C ASP A 31 9.45 28.87 -17.57
N LEU A 32 9.53 27.96 -16.61
CA LEU A 32 8.48 27.80 -15.59
C LEU A 32 8.52 28.89 -14.52
N GLY A 33 9.67 29.54 -14.34
CA GLY A 33 9.88 30.68 -13.47
C GLY A 33 9.27 30.56 -12.07
N LEU A 34 8.98 31.72 -11.49
CA LEU A 34 8.34 31.80 -10.17
C LEU A 34 6.90 31.26 -10.19
N THR A 35 6.15 31.50 -11.26
CA THR A 35 4.76 31.06 -11.41
C THR A 35 4.64 29.54 -11.36
N GLY A 36 5.48 28.82 -12.12
CA GLY A 36 5.52 27.36 -12.10
C GLY A 36 5.89 26.81 -10.73
N SER A 37 6.89 27.41 -10.07
CA SER A 37 7.31 27.01 -8.72
C SER A 37 6.17 27.16 -7.70
N VAL A 38 5.43 28.26 -7.73
CA VAL A 38 4.27 28.48 -6.84
C VAL A 38 3.16 27.48 -7.11
N VAL A 39 2.83 27.23 -8.38
CA VAL A 39 1.80 26.24 -8.75
C VAL A 39 2.18 24.85 -8.24
N PHE A 40 3.41 24.40 -8.46
CA PHE A 40 3.90 23.11 -7.94
C PHE A 40 3.82 23.05 -6.42
N ALA A 41 4.29 24.08 -5.71
CA ALA A 41 4.26 24.14 -4.25
C ALA A 41 2.82 24.04 -3.71
N VAL A 42 1.87 24.73 -4.32
CA VAL A 42 0.46 24.71 -3.91
C VAL A 42 -0.17 23.33 -4.19
N VAL A 43 -0.03 22.80 -5.40
CA VAL A 43 -0.65 21.53 -5.81
C VAL A 43 -0.05 20.38 -4.99
N PHE A 44 1.26 20.30 -4.91
CA PHE A 44 1.96 19.22 -4.20
C PHE A 44 1.79 19.32 -2.68
N GLY A 45 1.80 20.57 -2.15
CA GLY A 45 1.52 20.81 -0.73
C GLY A 45 0.10 20.38 -0.34
N ARG A 46 -0.89 20.70 -1.17
CA ARG A 46 -2.28 20.26 -0.93
C ARG A 46 -2.41 18.73 -1.04
N LEU A 47 -1.78 18.11 -2.03
CA LEU A 47 -1.81 16.67 -2.16
C LEU A 47 -1.15 15.97 -0.95
N TRP A 48 0.03 16.43 -0.56
CA TRP A 48 0.75 15.88 0.60
C TRP A 48 -0.03 16.03 1.90
N THR A 49 -0.59 17.22 2.17
CA THR A 49 -1.40 17.48 3.37
C THR A 49 -2.70 16.68 3.36
N GLY A 50 -3.35 16.58 2.21
CA GLY A 50 -4.55 15.76 2.00
C GLY A 50 -4.28 14.27 2.24
N TYR A 51 -3.19 13.74 1.70
CA TYR A 51 -2.80 12.35 1.89
C TYR A 51 -2.41 12.06 3.35
N ARG A 52 -1.66 12.96 3.99
CA ARG A 52 -1.31 12.87 5.42
C ARG A 52 -2.56 12.85 6.31
N ALA A 53 -3.58 13.64 5.97
CA ALA A 53 -4.87 13.71 6.67
C ALA A 53 -5.85 12.62 6.23
N ARG A 54 -5.42 11.63 5.45
CA ARG A 54 -6.23 10.52 4.93
C ARG A 54 -7.50 10.96 4.20
N ARG A 55 -7.46 12.10 3.51
CA ARG A 55 -8.59 12.57 2.71
C ARG A 55 -8.79 11.64 1.52
N THR A 56 -10.03 11.22 1.29
CA THR A 56 -10.39 10.26 0.21
C THR A 56 -9.98 10.74 -1.17
N TRP A 57 -10.11 12.05 -1.45
CA TRP A 57 -9.72 12.64 -2.73
C TRP A 57 -8.21 12.57 -3.00
N ALA A 58 -7.36 12.57 -1.94
CA ALA A 58 -5.91 12.60 -2.09
C ALA A 58 -5.31 11.20 -2.39
N TYR A 59 -6.08 10.14 -2.21
CA TYR A 59 -5.61 8.77 -2.39
C TYR A 59 -5.15 8.48 -3.81
N TRP A 60 -6.05 8.60 -4.77
CA TRP A 60 -5.75 8.30 -6.16
C TRP A 60 -4.69 9.20 -6.79
N PRO A 61 -4.72 10.54 -6.59
CA PRO A 61 -3.61 11.39 -7.03
C PRO A 61 -2.26 10.98 -6.43
N ALA A 62 -2.20 10.55 -5.18
CA ALA A 62 -0.96 10.06 -4.57
C ALA A 62 -0.45 8.77 -5.25
N VAL A 63 -1.35 7.83 -5.58
CA VAL A 63 -1.01 6.60 -6.32
C VAL A 63 -0.49 6.95 -7.72
N VAL A 64 -1.11 7.91 -8.41
CA VAL A 64 -0.65 8.40 -9.72
C VAL A 64 0.76 9.00 -9.62
N VAL A 65 1.01 9.85 -8.62
CA VAL A 65 2.35 10.42 -8.37
C VAL A 65 3.39 9.33 -8.19
N MET A 66 3.12 8.33 -7.35
CA MET A 66 4.03 7.19 -7.15
C MET A 66 4.24 6.40 -8.44
N GLY A 67 3.19 6.20 -9.25
CA GLY A 67 3.27 5.55 -10.55
C GLY A 67 4.14 6.32 -11.55
N LEU A 68 3.97 7.64 -11.61
CA LEU A 68 4.80 8.50 -12.46
C LEU A 68 6.27 8.50 -12.01
N THR A 69 6.52 8.53 -10.71
CA THR A 69 7.89 8.41 -10.17
C THR A 69 8.51 7.06 -10.52
N PHE A 70 7.75 5.98 -10.46
CA PHE A 70 8.20 4.66 -10.90
C PHE A 70 8.60 4.68 -12.39
N LEU A 71 7.74 5.20 -13.26
CA LEU A 71 8.02 5.28 -14.69
C LEU A 71 9.23 6.18 -14.98
N PHE A 72 9.37 7.28 -14.24
CA PHE A 72 10.52 8.16 -14.36
C PHE A 72 11.84 7.45 -14.01
N PHE A 73 11.90 6.72 -12.90
CA PHE A 73 13.08 5.93 -12.53
C PHE A 73 13.37 4.82 -13.53
N MET A 74 12.33 4.18 -14.08
CA MET A 74 12.51 3.19 -15.16
C MET A 74 13.12 3.82 -16.40
N ALA A 75 12.61 4.96 -16.85
CA ALA A 75 13.15 5.67 -18.00
C ALA A 75 14.62 6.08 -17.78
N LEU A 76 14.95 6.62 -16.61
CA LEU A 76 16.33 6.96 -16.26
C LEU A 76 17.22 5.72 -16.21
N SER A 77 16.75 4.60 -15.71
CA SER A 77 17.55 3.37 -15.65
C SER A 77 17.93 2.88 -17.04
N PHE A 78 17.02 2.95 -18.01
CA PHE A 78 17.33 2.62 -19.41
C PHE A 78 18.32 3.59 -20.02
N LEU A 79 18.18 4.89 -19.76
CA LEU A 79 19.10 5.91 -20.25
C LEU A 79 20.52 5.70 -19.71
N TYR A 80 20.65 5.51 -18.41
CA TYR A 80 21.96 5.27 -17.78
C TYR A 80 22.57 3.92 -18.18
N LEU A 81 21.75 2.88 -18.33
CA LEU A 81 22.24 1.59 -18.83
C LEU A 81 22.78 1.71 -20.27
N TYR A 82 22.08 2.44 -21.13
CA TYR A 82 22.53 2.72 -22.49
C TYR A 82 23.89 3.41 -22.51
N ASN A 83 24.09 4.46 -21.69
CA ASN A 83 25.37 5.15 -21.55
C ASN A 83 26.47 4.23 -20.97
N GLY A 84 26.10 3.41 -20.00
CA GLY A 84 26.99 2.41 -19.41
C GLY A 84 27.52 1.39 -20.42
N LEU A 85 26.65 0.91 -21.32
CA LEU A 85 27.03 0.00 -22.40
C LEU A 85 27.99 0.66 -23.42
N ARG A 86 28.05 2.00 -23.47
CA ARG A 86 28.98 2.79 -24.29
C ARG A 86 30.32 3.07 -23.60
N GLY A 87 30.57 2.50 -22.44
CA GLY A 87 31.83 2.61 -21.70
C GLY A 87 31.80 3.58 -20.52
N ASP A 88 30.65 4.17 -20.18
CA ASP A 88 30.50 5.00 -18.99
C ASP A 88 30.22 4.14 -17.76
N PHE A 89 31.27 3.81 -17.00
CA PHE A 89 31.13 3.02 -15.76
C PHE A 89 30.19 3.66 -14.75
N MET A 90 30.17 4.99 -14.64
CA MET A 90 29.26 5.70 -13.75
C MET A 90 27.79 5.50 -14.19
N GLY A 91 27.54 5.44 -15.50
CA GLY A 91 26.25 5.11 -16.06
C GLY A 91 25.73 3.75 -15.57
N VAL A 92 26.58 2.72 -15.48
CA VAL A 92 26.20 1.41 -14.97
C VAL A 92 25.76 1.50 -13.50
N LEU A 93 26.54 2.18 -12.65
CA LEU A 93 26.20 2.35 -11.22
C LEU A 93 24.89 3.10 -11.03
N LEU A 94 24.69 4.18 -11.79
CA LEU A 94 23.45 4.96 -11.73
C LEU A 94 22.25 4.15 -12.24
N ALA A 95 22.43 3.32 -13.28
CA ALA A 95 21.37 2.42 -13.73
C ALA A 95 20.90 1.47 -12.61
N PHE A 96 21.83 0.84 -11.91
CA PHE A 96 21.50 -0.03 -10.77
C PHE A 96 20.75 0.72 -9.65
N LEU A 97 21.20 1.93 -9.33
CA LEU A 97 20.55 2.77 -8.32
C LEU A 97 19.10 3.13 -8.73
N MET A 98 18.90 3.48 -10.00
CA MET A 98 17.56 3.82 -10.53
C MET A 98 16.64 2.59 -10.59
N ILE A 99 17.17 1.42 -10.97
CA ILE A 99 16.42 0.16 -10.92
C ILE A 99 15.97 -0.14 -9.48
N TRP A 100 16.88 -0.02 -8.51
CA TRP A 100 16.55 -0.26 -7.11
C TRP A 100 15.48 0.70 -6.59
N ALA A 101 15.58 2.00 -6.93
CA ALA A 101 14.57 3.00 -6.60
C ALA A 101 13.22 2.68 -7.26
N ALA A 102 13.22 2.29 -8.54
CA ALA A 102 12.02 1.87 -9.27
C ALA A 102 11.34 0.66 -8.59
N PHE A 103 12.09 -0.38 -8.21
CA PHE A 103 11.53 -1.52 -7.49
C PHE A 103 10.87 -1.10 -6.17
N GLY A 104 11.52 -0.22 -5.41
CA GLY A 104 10.99 0.31 -4.17
C GLY A 104 9.65 1.03 -4.37
N THR A 105 9.57 1.89 -5.39
CA THR A 105 8.36 2.65 -5.72
C THR A 105 7.27 1.75 -6.31
N GLY A 106 7.62 0.83 -7.22
CA GLY A 106 6.69 -0.13 -7.81
C GLY A 106 6.03 -1.04 -6.77
N ARG A 107 6.80 -1.52 -5.78
CA ARG A 107 6.24 -2.29 -4.65
C ARG A 107 5.20 -1.49 -3.87
N ARG A 108 5.41 -0.18 -3.67
CA ARG A 108 4.44 0.69 -2.97
C ARG A 108 3.17 0.89 -3.78
N VAL A 109 3.30 1.14 -5.10
CA VAL A 109 2.14 1.21 -5.98
C VAL A 109 1.29 -0.06 -5.87
N ARG A 110 1.93 -1.24 -5.93
CA ARG A 110 1.23 -2.52 -5.75
C ARG A 110 0.47 -2.61 -4.43
N VAL A 111 1.09 -2.20 -3.32
CA VAL A 111 0.43 -2.20 -1.99
C VAL A 111 -0.79 -1.28 -1.98
N HIS A 112 -0.72 -0.11 -2.63
CA HIS A 112 -1.85 0.81 -2.72
C HIS A 112 -3.00 0.28 -3.60
N LEU A 113 -2.73 -0.63 -4.52
CA LEU A 113 -3.77 -1.26 -5.33
C LEU A 113 -4.50 -2.40 -4.59
N LEU A 114 -3.99 -2.83 -3.42
CA LEU A 114 -4.66 -3.86 -2.63
C LEU A 114 -5.90 -3.30 -1.91
N PRO A 115 -7.04 -3.99 -1.96
CA PRO A 115 -8.27 -3.55 -1.32
C PRO A 115 -8.14 -3.40 0.19
N THR A 116 -7.31 -4.24 0.82
CA THR A 116 -6.99 -4.16 2.26
C THR A 116 -6.33 -2.84 2.64
N TYR A 117 -5.42 -2.32 1.82
CA TYR A 117 -4.78 -1.03 2.08
C TYR A 117 -5.74 0.13 1.84
N GLN A 118 -6.60 0.03 0.81
CA GLN A 118 -7.63 1.05 0.52
C GLN A 118 -8.62 1.18 1.67
N ALA A 119 -9.10 0.05 2.21
CA ALA A 119 -9.98 0.02 3.37
C ALA A 119 -9.31 0.63 4.61
N ALA A 120 -8.07 0.26 4.89
CA ALA A 120 -7.30 0.80 6.01
C ALA A 120 -7.00 2.30 5.86
N TYR A 121 -6.78 2.80 4.64
CA TYR A 121 -6.60 4.23 4.37
C TYR A 121 -7.89 5.01 4.62
N ALA A 122 -9.03 4.48 4.17
CA ALA A 122 -10.33 5.10 4.32
C ALA A 122 -10.89 5.01 5.76
N GLU A 123 -10.15 4.35 6.69
CA GLU A 123 -10.62 4.05 8.05
C GLU A 123 -11.99 3.36 8.07
N LYS A 124 -12.34 2.73 6.94
CA LYS A 124 -13.51 1.88 6.90
C LYS A 124 -13.16 0.60 7.66
N PRO A 125 -13.96 0.20 8.64
CA PRO A 125 -13.85 -1.16 9.15
C PRO A 125 -13.93 -2.07 7.93
N MET A 126 -12.96 -2.99 7.79
CA MET A 126 -13.18 -4.10 6.86
C MET A 126 -14.40 -4.80 7.39
N ASP A 127 -15.47 -4.75 6.60
CA ASP A 127 -16.67 -5.48 6.90
C ASP A 127 -16.37 -6.97 6.64
N LEU A 128 -15.62 -7.54 7.59
CA LEU A 128 -15.27 -8.97 7.58
C LEU A 128 -16.56 -9.81 7.69
N GLU A 129 -17.62 -9.17 8.13
CA GLU A 129 -18.94 -9.79 8.27
C GLU A 129 -19.73 -9.74 6.94
N ALA A 130 -19.38 -8.83 5.99
CA ALA A 130 -20.09 -8.72 4.70
C ALA A 130 -20.01 -9.97 3.82
N GLY A 131 -19.10 -10.91 4.13
CA GLY A 131 -18.97 -12.19 3.45
C GLY A 131 -19.55 -13.37 4.22
N LEU A 132 -20.14 -13.13 5.40
CA LEU A 132 -20.72 -14.18 6.22
C LEU A 132 -22.15 -14.49 5.77
N GLU A 133 -22.51 -15.78 5.78
CA GLU A 133 -23.90 -16.20 5.61
C GLU A 133 -24.73 -15.87 6.87
N PRO A 134 -26.05 -15.74 6.74
CA PRO A 134 -26.91 -15.53 7.91
C PRO A 134 -26.69 -16.62 8.97
N GLY A 135 -26.37 -16.19 10.20
CA GLY A 135 -26.05 -17.09 11.32
C GLY A 135 -24.57 -17.45 11.43
N GLU A 136 -23.72 -17.00 10.54
CA GLU A 136 -22.27 -17.11 10.70
C GLU A 136 -21.69 -15.96 11.50
N MET A 137 -20.67 -16.26 12.30
CA MET A 137 -19.86 -15.27 13.00
C MET A 137 -18.37 -15.57 12.87
N LEU A 138 -17.55 -14.53 12.99
CA LEU A 138 -16.10 -14.71 13.01
C LEU A 138 -15.63 -15.10 14.40
N ALA A 139 -14.88 -16.18 14.50
CA ALA A 139 -14.21 -16.58 15.71
C ALA A 139 -12.75 -16.93 15.44
N ALA A 140 -11.90 -16.71 16.44
CA ALA A 140 -10.51 -17.11 16.38
C ALA A 140 -10.32 -18.53 16.91
N CYS A 141 -9.59 -19.36 16.19
CA CYS A 141 -9.20 -20.67 16.68
C CYS A 141 -8.36 -20.53 17.96
N PRO A 142 -8.68 -21.25 19.05
CA PRO A 142 -7.94 -21.14 20.31
C PRO A 142 -6.49 -21.63 20.23
N HIS A 143 -6.15 -22.47 19.23
CA HIS A 143 -4.82 -23.05 19.09
C HIS A 143 -3.89 -22.27 18.14
N CYS A 144 -4.40 -21.80 16.99
CA CYS A 144 -3.55 -21.15 15.97
C CYS A 144 -3.95 -19.70 15.66
N LEU A 145 -5.00 -19.17 16.31
CA LEU A 145 -5.53 -17.82 16.13
C LEU A 145 -6.01 -17.51 14.69
N ALA A 146 -6.15 -18.52 13.84
CA ALA A 146 -6.78 -18.34 12.53
C ALA A 146 -8.23 -17.89 12.71
N VAL A 147 -8.64 -16.85 11.96
CA VAL A 147 -10.02 -16.38 11.96
C VAL A 147 -10.85 -17.27 11.03
N LEU A 148 -11.92 -17.83 11.57
CA LEU A 148 -12.82 -18.75 10.91
C LEU A 148 -14.24 -18.18 10.91
N ALA A 149 -14.98 -18.38 9.84
CA ALA A 149 -16.43 -18.21 9.83
C ALA A 149 -17.05 -19.49 10.44
N ILE A 150 -17.75 -19.34 11.55
CA ILE A 150 -18.40 -20.44 12.25
C ILE A 150 -19.89 -20.16 12.41
N ARG A 151 -20.69 -21.21 12.42
CA ARG A 151 -22.10 -21.17 12.85
C ARG A 151 -22.18 -21.72 14.26
N PRO A 152 -22.40 -20.88 15.29
CA PRO A 152 -22.42 -21.31 16.67
C PRO A 152 -23.44 -22.43 16.92
N GLU A 153 -24.61 -22.35 16.27
CA GLU A 153 -25.70 -23.33 16.39
C GLU A 153 -25.37 -24.70 15.79
N ALA A 154 -24.41 -24.75 14.84
CA ALA A 154 -24.00 -26.00 14.20
C ALA A 154 -22.67 -26.53 14.73
N LEU A 155 -22.06 -25.81 15.68
CA LEU A 155 -20.72 -26.16 16.18
C LEU A 155 -20.84 -27.33 17.20
N SER A 156 -20.11 -28.39 16.94
CA SER A 156 -20.05 -29.58 17.79
C SER A 156 -18.71 -29.71 18.50
N GLY A 157 -18.66 -30.51 19.57
CA GLY A 157 -17.39 -30.79 20.29
C GLY A 157 -16.37 -31.57 19.46
N GLU A 158 -16.77 -32.14 18.31
CA GLU A 158 -15.90 -32.89 17.41
C GLU A 158 -15.27 -32.01 16.32
N ASP A 159 -15.78 -30.76 16.18
CA ASP A 159 -15.29 -29.86 15.11
C ASP A 159 -13.85 -29.41 15.33
N ARG A 160 -13.07 -29.50 14.24
CA ARG A 160 -11.66 -29.21 14.25
C ARG A 160 -11.32 -28.06 13.31
N CYS A 161 -10.29 -27.33 13.69
CA CYS A 161 -9.79 -26.24 12.89
C CYS A 161 -9.19 -26.76 11.57
N PRO A 162 -9.64 -26.27 10.39
CA PRO A 162 -9.09 -26.72 9.10
C PRO A 162 -7.62 -26.31 8.90
N HIS A 163 -7.10 -25.42 9.76
CA HIS A 163 -5.75 -24.88 9.63
C HIS A 163 -4.72 -25.62 10.51
N CYS A 164 -5.11 -26.07 11.72
CA CYS A 164 -4.19 -26.70 12.68
C CYS A 164 -4.72 -28.00 13.27
N ASP A 165 -5.90 -28.46 12.85
CA ASP A 165 -6.57 -29.66 13.35
C ASP A 165 -6.86 -29.67 14.87
N GLY A 166 -6.68 -28.53 15.54
CA GLY A 166 -7.03 -28.34 16.95
C GLY A 166 -8.55 -28.24 17.15
N ALA A 167 -9.05 -28.72 18.31
CA ALA A 167 -10.46 -28.63 18.65
C ALA A 167 -10.94 -27.17 18.69
N LEU A 168 -12.09 -26.89 18.07
CA LEU A 168 -12.66 -25.53 18.03
C LEU A 168 -13.47 -25.25 19.31
N VAL A 169 -14.04 -26.26 19.94
CA VAL A 169 -14.79 -26.16 21.18
C VAL A 169 -13.98 -26.78 22.31
N SER A 170 -13.80 -26.04 23.41
CA SER A 170 -13.12 -26.58 24.55
C SER A 170 -14.08 -27.53 25.35
N PRO A 171 -13.56 -28.59 25.95
CA PRO A 171 -14.39 -29.50 26.77
C PRO A 171 -15.18 -28.78 27.87
N ASP A 172 -14.58 -27.71 28.43
CA ASP A 172 -15.22 -26.92 29.50
C ASP A 172 -16.41 -26.08 28.98
N MET A 173 -16.45 -25.75 27.70
CA MET A 173 -17.61 -25.05 27.09
C MET A 173 -18.74 -26.02 26.83
N VAL A 174 -18.44 -27.25 26.40
CA VAL A 174 -19.45 -28.30 26.22
C VAL A 174 -20.11 -28.64 27.57
N ALA A 175 -19.30 -28.85 28.61
CA ALA A 175 -19.82 -29.16 29.95
C ALA A 175 -20.74 -28.07 30.51
N ARG A 176 -20.42 -26.79 30.29
CA ARG A 176 -21.30 -25.68 30.73
C ARG A 176 -22.61 -25.60 29.95
N HIS A 177 -22.59 -25.91 28.68
CA HIS A 177 -23.80 -25.90 27.86
C HIS A 177 -24.77 -27.04 28.29
N ASP A 178 -24.20 -28.20 28.64
CA ASP A 178 -24.99 -29.36 29.11
C ASP A 178 -25.57 -29.13 30.52
N GLU A 179 -24.97 -28.26 31.35
CA GLU A 179 -25.49 -27.86 32.66
C GLU A 179 -26.62 -26.82 32.59
N GLU A 180 -26.68 -26.03 31.48
CA GLU A 180 -27.68 -24.97 31.28
C GLU A 180 -28.91 -25.45 30.47
N ALA A 181 -28.85 -26.61 29.83
CA ALA A 181 -29.90 -27.21 29.02
C ALA A 181 -30.79 -28.16 29.82
#